data_d719459faebad5a60bdb4d5fccb61b85
#
_entry.id   d719459faebad5a60bdb4d5fccb61b85
#
_cell.length_a   1.000
_cell.length_b   1.000
_cell.length_c   1.000
_cell.angle_alpha   90.00
_cell.angle_beta   90.00
_cell.angle_gamma   90.00
#
_symmetry.space_group_name_H-M   'P 1'
#
loop_
_entity.id
_entity.type
_entity.pdbx_description
1 polymer ?
#
loop_
_entity_poly.entity_id
_entity_poly.type
_entity_poly.pdbx_seq_one_letter_code
_entity_poly.pdbx_strand_id
1 'polypeptide(L)'
;MTGKSKRTKSKITVDPEVLSLMKGCKKVLDDTKAIDIVFLDLREVNSYLDYFLICTGNSILHCKALAREVHKYFLDMGKKERSRTTTNSPWIVLDYNDIIIHIFTKETREFYQLERLWADARQIELD
;
A
#
# COMPACT_ATOMS: atom_id res chain seq x y z
N MET A 1 0.77 28.47 -3.91
CA MET A 1 0.88 27.25 -4.67
C MET A 1 0.71 26.04 -3.78
N THR A 2 -0.05 25.17 -4.21
CA THR A 2 -0.39 24.04 -3.40
C THR A 2 0.55 22.85 -3.64
N GLY A 3 0.53 21.90 -2.74
CA GLY A 3 1.29 20.69 -2.91
C GLY A 3 0.88 19.88 -4.12
N LYS A 4 -0.37 20.03 -4.56
CA LYS A 4 -0.86 19.32 -5.74
C LYS A 4 -0.12 19.71 -7.00
N SER A 5 0.19 21.00 -7.14
CA SER A 5 0.95 21.45 -8.29
C SER A 5 2.35 20.86 -8.29
N LYS A 6 2.96 20.80 -7.11
CA LYS A 6 4.28 20.16 -6.97
C LYS A 6 4.21 18.68 -7.28
N ARG A 7 3.15 18.02 -6.83
CA ARG A 7 2.93 16.62 -7.13
C ARG A 7 2.88 16.37 -8.62
N THR A 8 2.15 17.22 -9.33
CA THR A 8 2.02 17.10 -10.77
C THR A 8 3.39 17.14 -11.45
N LYS A 9 4.27 18.03 -10.97
CA LYS A 9 5.59 18.16 -11.54
C LYS A 9 6.51 17.00 -11.20
N SER A 10 6.28 16.33 -10.08
CA SER A 10 7.12 15.22 -9.63
C SER A 10 6.53 13.87 -9.98
N LYS A 11 5.53 13.84 -10.84
CA LYS A 11 4.79 12.63 -11.17
C LYS A 11 5.63 11.54 -11.81
N ILE A 12 6.75 11.89 -12.45
CA ILE A 12 7.58 10.93 -13.17
C ILE A 12 8.40 10.08 -12.20
N THR A 13 8.77 10.64 -11.07
CA THR A 13 9.61 9.93 -10.12
C THR A 13 8.94 9.80 -8.77
N VAL A 14 9.17 8.67 -8.12
CA VAL A 14 8.72 8.45 -6.76
C VAL A 14 9.76 9.07 -5.83
N ASP A 15 9.28 9.71 -4.76
CA ASP A 15 10.15 10.24 -3.73
C ASP A 15 11.10 9.14 -3.25
N PRO A 16 12.42 9.37 -3.26
CA PRO A 16 13.37 8.35 -2.83
C PRO A 16 13.11 7.80 -1.43
N GLU A 17 12.63 8.63 -0.51
CA GLU A 17 12.29 8.17 0.84
C GLU A 17 11.12 7.20 0.79
N VAL A 18 10.10 7.51 0.01
CA VAL A 18 8.94 6.63 -0.14
C VAL A 18 9.36 5.33 -0.79
N LEU A 19 10.19 5.40 -1.83
CA LEU A 19 10.64 4.21 -2.53
C LEU A 19 11.43 3.29 -1.59
N SER A 20 12.35 3.86 -0.81
CA SER A 20 13.13 3.11 0.16
C SER A 20 12.23 2.46 1.22
N LEU A 21 11.27 3.21 1.72
CA LEU A 21 10.33 2.73 2.71
C LEU A 21 9.51 1.56 2.14
N MET A 22 9.06 1.69 0.90
CA MET A 22 8.25 0.65 0.27
C MET A 22 9.06 -0.61 -0.06
N LYS A 23 10.32 -0.46 -0.41
CA LYS A 23 11.18 -1.63 -0.63
C LYS A 23 11.35 -2.44 0.65
N GLY A 24 11.53 -1.75 1.77
CA GLY A 24 11.58 -2.42 3.07
C GLY A 24 10.26 -3.08 3.45
N CYS A 25 9.16 -2.41 3.15
CA CYS A 25 7.84 -2.97 3.40
C CYS A 25 7.61 -4.24 2.58
N LYS A 26 8.01 -4.22 1.30
CA LYS A 26 7.90 -5.39 0.45
C LYS A 26 8.68 -6.56 1.02
N LYS A 27 9.88 -6.30 1.53
CA LYS A 27 10.69 -7.35 2.13
C LYS A 27 9.99 -7.97 3.34
N VAL A 28 9.38 -7.15 4.19
CA VAL A 28 8.61 -7.65 5.34
C VAL A 28 7.43 -8.50 4.88
N LEU A 29 6.73 -8.03 3.84
CA LEU A 29 5.59 -8.76 3.30
C LEU A 29 6.03 -10.08 2.66
N ASP A 30 7.14 -10.07 1.91
CA ASP A 30 7.69 -11.31 1.33
C ASP A 30 8.07 -12.30 2.42
N ASP A 31 8.71 -11.82 3.47
CA ASP A 31 9.11 -12.66 4.60
C ASP A 31 7.90 -13.29 5.31
N THR A 32 6.75 -12.60 5.26
CA THR A 32 5.51 -13.09 5.87
C THR A 32 4.61 -13.78 4.83
N LYS A 33 5.16 -14.04 3.63
CA LYS A 33 4.53 -14.85 2.59
C LYS A 33 3.33 -14.18 1.92
N ALA A 34 3.32 -12.85 1.83
CA ALA A 34 2.29 -12.14 1.07
C ALA A 34 2.39 -12.50 -0.41
N ILE A 35 1.26 -12.46 -1.09
CA ILE A 35 1.13 -12.84 -2.49
C ILE A 35 0.74 -11.61 -3.31
N ASP A 36 1.27 -11.52 -4.53
CA ASP A 36 0.89 -10.50 -5.52
C ASP A 36 0.96 -9.09 -4.96
N ILE A 37 2.15 -8.68 -4.53
CA ILE A 37 2.39 -7.36 -3.98
C ILE A 37 2.49 -6.36 -5.12
N VAL A 38 1.65 -5.32 -5.08
CA VAL A 38 1.58 -4.28 -6.12
C VAL A 38 1.71 -2.92 -5.45
N PHE A 39 2.57 -2.07 -6.00
CA PHE A 39 2.75 -0.70 -5.52
C PHE A 39 2.29 0.26 -6.62
N LEU A 40 1.30 1.10 -6.31
CA LEU A 40 0.71 2.04 -7.26
C LEU A 40 0.99 3.47 -6.88
N ASP A 41 1.39 4.26 -7.86
CA ASP A 41 1.52 5.71 -7.72
C ASP A 41 0.26 6.32 -8.30
N LEU A 42 -0.56 6.91 -7.43
CA LEU A 42 -1.86 7.46 -7.80
C LEU A 42 -1.84 8.95 -8.05
N ARG A 43 -0.69 9.59 -7.92
CA ARG A 43 -0.61 11.05 -7.93
C ARG A 43 -1.05 11.70 -9.25
N GLU A 44 -0.95 10.97 -10.36
CA GLU A 44 -1.38 11.50 -11.65
C GLU A 44 -2.87 11.35 -11.90
N VAL A 45 -3.50 10.38 -11.24
CA VAL A 45 -4.91 10.05 -11.50
C VAL A 45 -5.85 10.47 -10.38
N ASN A 46 -5.31 10.92 -9.25
CA ASN A 46 -6.13 11.33 -8.12
C ASN A 46 -5.46 12.50 -7.38
N SER A 47 -6.27 13.49 -6.98
CA SER A 47 -5.76 14.67 -6.30
C SER A 47 -5.52 14.45 -4.80
N TYR A 48 -6.09 13.42 -4.22
CA TYR A 48 -6.08 13.23 -2.78
C TYR A 48 -5.28 12.03 -2.31
N LEU A 49 -5.04 11.06 -3.21
CA LEU A 49 -4.33 9.84 -2.89
C LEU A 49 -2.93 9.88 -3.48
N ASP A 50 -1.95 9.41 -2.73
CA ASP A 50 -0.58 9.39 -3.22
C ASP A 50 -0.16 7.99 -3.64
N TYR A 51 -0.15 7.03 -2.71
CA TYR A 51 0.36 5.68 -3.00
C TYR A 51 -0.50 4.61 -2.37
N PHE A 52 -0.72 3.53 -3.11
CA PHE A 52 -1.33 2.31 -2.59
C PHE A 52 -0.31 1.18 -2.63
N LEU A 53 -0.30 0.36 -1.59
CA LEU A 53 0.37 -0.93 -1.63
C LEU A 53 -0.73 -1.97 -1.43
N ILE A 54 -0.81 -2.93 -2.36
CA ILE A 54 -1.86 -3.95 -2.33
C ILE A 54 -1.20 -5.32 -2.28
N CYS A 55 -1.68 -6.19 -1.41
CA CYS A 55 -1.18 -7.55 -1.36
C CYS A 55 -2.29 -8.51 -0.92
N THR A 56 -1.99 -9.79 -1.02
CA THR A 56 -2.95 -10.85 -0.71
C THR A 56 -2.40 -11.78 0.36
N GLY A 57 -3.25 -12.16 1.30
CA GLY A 57 -2.96 -13.22 2.25
C GLY A 57 -3.81 -14.45 1.95
N ASN A 58 -3.34 -15.61 2.41
CA ASN A 58 -4.00 -16.89 2.15
C ASN A 58 -5.31 -17.07 2.93
N SER A 59 -5.49 -16.30 3.99
CA SER A 59 -6.65 -16.44 4.87
C SER A 59 -6.80 -15.14 5.66
N ILE A 60 -7.92 -14.98 6.35
CA ILE A 60 -8.12 -13.84 7.24
C ILE A 60 -7.02 -13.79 8.29
N LEU A 61 -6.65 -14.94 8.84
CA LEU A 61 -5.59 -15.03 9.84
C LEU A 61 -4.24 -14.59 9.26
N HIS A 62 -3.94 -15.00 8.04
CA HIS A 62 -2.72 -14.59 7.36
C HIS A 62 -2.71 -13.08 7.09
N CYS A 63 -3.84 -12.54 6.64
CA CYS A 63 -3.96 -11.09 6.43
C CYS A 63 -3.72 -10.31 7.72
N LYS A 64 -4.22 -10.83 8.83
CA LYS A 64 -4.01 -10.23 10.14
C LYS A 64 -2.53 -10.23 10.52
N ALA A 65 -1.83 -11.33 10.24
CA ALA A 65 -0.39 -11.43 10.48
C ALA A 65 0.38 -10.44 9.61
N LEU A 66 0.00 -10.31 8.33
CA LEU A 66 0.62 -9.33 7.43
C LEU A 66 0.43 -7.91 7.95
N ALA A 67 -0.77 -7.58 8.39
CA ALA A 67 -1.05 -6.25 8.93
C ALA A 67 -0.19 -5.96 10.16
N ARG A 68 -0.01 -6.95 11.04
CA ARG A 68 0.81 -6.80 12.23
C ARG A 68 2.26 -6.52 11.88
N GLU A 69 2.82 -7.26 10.90
CA GLU A 69 4.21 -7.08 10.52
C GLU A 69 4.43 -5.75 9.80
N VAL A 70 3.50 -5.32 8.98
CA VAL A 70 3.56 -4.01 8.34
C VAL A 70 3.53 -2.91 9.39
N HIS A 71 2.63 -3.02 10.35
CA HIS A 71 2.52 -2.04 11.44
C HIS A 71 3.84 -1.91 12.20
N LYS A 72 4.46 -3.03 12.57
CA LYS A 72 5.74 -3.04 13.27
C LYS A 72 6.82 -2.36 12.44
N TYR A 73 6.88 -2.68 11.17
CA TYR A 73 7.88 -2.11 10.26
C TYR A 73 7.73 -0.59 10.18
N PHE A 74 6.51 -0.10 9.95
CA PHE A 74 6.28 1.33 9.83
C PHE A 74 6.57 2.05 11.14
N LEU A 75 6.21 1.46 12.26
CA LEU A 75 6.50 2.01 13.56
C LEU A 75 8.02 2.16 13.77
N ASP A 76 8.78 1.13 13.39
CA ASP A 76 10.24 1.16 13.48
C ASP A 76 10.84 2.24 12.59
N MET A 77 10.17 2.55 11.48
CA MET A 77 10.60 3.60 10.56
C MET A 77 10.11 4.98 10.99
N GLY A 78 9.49 5.10 12.16
CA GLY A 78 9.00 6.37 12.66
C GLY A 78 7.71 6.84 12.01
N LYS A 79 6.97 5.93 11.39
CA LYS A 79 5.72 6.27 10.72
C LYS A 79 4.54 5.85 11.56
N LYS A 80 3.66 6.80 11.84
CA LYS A 80 2.51 6.56 12.68
C LYS A 80 1.28 6.27 11.83
N GLU A 81 0.57 5.23 12.19
CA GLU A 81 -0.66 4.87 11.52
C GLU A 81 -1.74 5.88 11.86
N ARG A 82 -2.43 6.41 10.84
CA ARG A 82 -3.50 7.38 11.01
C ARG A 82 -4.81 6.68 11.35
N SER A 83 -5.10 5.58 10.68
CA SER A 83 -6.29 4.80 10.95
C SER A 83 -6.15 3.41 10.35
N ARG A 84 -7.02 2.51 10.78
CA ARG A 84 -7.12 1.18 10.18
C ARG A 84 -8.53 0.65 10.30
N THR A 85 -8.86 -0.27 9.40
CA THR A 85 -10.08 -1.05 9.54
C THR A 85 -9.79 -2.20 10.51
N THR A 86 -10.85 -2.92 10.91
CA THR A 86 -10.66 -4.07 11.78
C THR A 86 -9.74 -5.10 11.11
N THR A 87 -8.85 -5.69 11.90
CA THR A 87 -7.93 -6.69 11.38
C THR A 87 -8.55 -8.08 11.28
N ASN A 88 -9.75 -8.28 11.80
CA ASN A 88 -10.48 -9.54 11.64
C ASN A 88 -11.43 -9.40 10.45
N SER A 89 -10.85 -9.23 9.27
CA SER A 89 -11.58 -8.90 8.06
C SER A 89 -10.85 -9.44 6.83
N PRO A 90 -11.59 -9.80 5.77
CA PRO A 90 -10.94 -10.22 4.53
C PRO A 90 -10.37 -9.06 3.71
N TRP A 91 -10.55 -7.83 4.17
CA TRP A 91 -9.97 -6.64 3.55
C TRP A 91 -9.55 -5.69 4.66
N ILE A 92 -8.25 -5.61 4.90
CA ILE A 92 -7.67 -4.74 5.92
C ILE A 92 -7.05 -3.54 5.24
N VAL A 93 -7.36 -2.35 5.72
CA VAL A 93 -6.79 -1.10 5.20
C VAL A 93 -6.00 -0.44 6.32
N LEU A 94 -4.73 -0.17 6.06
CA LEU A 94 -3.85 0.54 6.98
C LEU A 94 -3.51 1.89 6.36
N ASP A 95 -3.91 2.97 7.01
CA ASP A 95 -3.74 4.33 6.49
C ASP A 95 -2.57 5.01 7.16
N TYR A 96 -1.51 5.28 6.39
CA TYR A 96 -0.34 5.99 6.85
C TYR A 96 -0.23 7.38 6.21
N ASN A 97 -1.36 7.95 5.82
CA ASN A 97 -1.50 9.25 5.20
C ASN A 97 -1.08 9.26 3.73
N ASP A 98 0.21 9.27 3.44
CA ASP A 98 0.68 9.26 2.05
C ASP A 98 0.58 7.87 1.42
N ILE A 99 0.61 6.85 2.25
CA ILE A 99 0.61 5.46 1.79
C ILE A 99 -0.54 4.74 2.45
N ILE A 100 -1.37 4.11 1.61
CA ILE A 100 -2.49 3.32 2.11
C ILE A 100 -2.24 1.88 1.70
N ILE A 101 -2.27 0.98 2.66
CA ILE A 101 -1.96 -0.42 2.44
C ILE A 101 -3.25 -1.22 2.48
N HIS A 102 -3.49 -1.99 1.42
CA HIS A 102 -4.66 -2.85 1.29
C HIS A 102 -4.21 -4.30 1.33
N ILE A 103 -4.72 -5.04 2.29
CA ILE A 103 -4.42 -6.46 2.46
C ILE A 103 -5.72 -7.23 2.30
N PHE A 104 -5.79 -8.09 1.29
CA PHE A 104 -7.00 -8.83 0.94
C PHE A 104 -6.79 -10.32 1.04
N THR A 105 -7.88 -11.05 1.29
CA THR A 105 -7.89 -12.46 0.90
C THR A 105 -8.03 -12.52 -0.63
N LYS A 106 -7.70 -13.65 -1.21
CA LYS A 106 -7.76 -13.82 -2.66
C LYS A 106 -9.18 -13.56 -3.20
N GLU A 107 -10.17 -14.14 -2.55
CA GLU A 107 -11.57 -13.98 -2.99
C GLU A 107 -12.01 -12.53 -2.96
N THR A 108 -11.65 -11.81 -1.90
CA THR A 108 -12.04 -10.41 -1.76
C THR A 108 -11.35 -9.54 -2.81
N ARG A 109 -10.07 -9.81 -3.07
CA ARG A 109 -9.34 -9.06 -4.09
C ARG A 109 -9.95 -9.27 -5.47
N GLU A 110 -10.31 -10.50 -5.78
CA GLU A 110 -10.94 -10.82 -7.07
C GLU A 110 -12.33 -10.18 -7.18
N PHE A 111 -13.07 -10.16 -6.08
CA PHE A 111 -14.41 -9.61 -6.10
C PHE A 111 -14.41 -8.10 -6.32
N TYR A 112 -13.60 -7.38 -5.58
CA TYR A 112 -13.60 -5.91 -5.65
C TYR A 112 -12.73 -5.36 -6.77
N GLN A 113 -11.68 -6.08 -7.17
CA GLN A 113 -10.78 -5.68 -8.26
C GLN A 113 -10.33 -4.23 -8.13
N LEU A 114 -9.78 -3.89 -6.97
CA LEU A 114 -9.35 -2.52 -6.67
C LEU A 114 -8.34 -2.01 -7.70
N GLU A 115 -7.43 -2.86 -8.15
CA GLU A 115 -6.43 -2.49 -9.14
C GLU A 115 -7.05 -2.09 -10.47
N ARG A 116 -8.20 -2.66 -10.80
CA ARG A 116 -8.90 -2.34 -12.02
C ARG A 116 -9.50 -0.95 -11.96
N LEU A 117 -9.98 -0.56 -10.79
CA LEU A 117 -10.50 0.78 -10.56
C LEU A 117 -9.39 1.81 -10.78
N TRP A 118 -8.15 1.46 -10.46
CA TRP A 118 -7.00 2.33 -10.61
C TRP A 118 -6.08 1.90 -11.74
N ALA A 119 -6.66 1.36 -12.83
CA ALA A 119 -5.88 0.84 -13.95
C ALA A 119 -4.99 1.88 -14.61
N ASP A 120 -5.37 3.17 -14.52
CA ASP A 120 -4.58 4.25 -15.09
C ASP A 120 -3.42 4.68 -14.18
N ALA A 121 -3.35 4.17 -12.97
CA ALA A 121 -2.27 4.50 -12.05
C ALA A 121 -0.98 3.81 -12.49
N ARG A 122 0.14 4.45 -12.19
CA ARG A 122 1.44 3.89 -12.55
C ARG A 122 1.84 2.83 -11.54
N GLN A 123 2.18 1.65 -12.03
CA GLN A 123 2.70 0.59 -11.19
C GLN A 123 4.20 0.75 -11.05
N ILE A 124 4.70 0.74 -9.83
CA ILE A 124 6.10 0.97 -9.53
C ILE A 124 6.76 -0.35 -9.14
N GLU A 125 7.91 -0.63 -9.74
CA GLU A 125 8.70 -1.81 -9.38
C GLU A 125 9.44 -1.54 -8.09
N LEU A 126 9.40 -2.51 -7.19
CA LEU A 126 10.06 -2.39 -5.88
C LEU A 126 11.35 -3.20 -5.77
N ASP A 127 11.74 -3.85 -6.83
CA ASP A 127 12.97 -4.67 -6.83
C ASP A 127 14.20 -3.91 -7.30
#